data_1fffb2e60b75fbf37ff8136425c976cd
#
_entry.id   1fffb2e60b75fbf37ff8136425c976cd
#
_cell.length_a   1.000
_cell.length_b   1.000
_cell.length_c   1.000
_cell.angle_alpha   90.00
_cell.angle_beta   90.00
_cell.angle_gamma   90.00
#
_symmetry.space_group_name_H-M   'P 1'
#
loop_
_entity.id
_entity.type
_entity.pdbx_description
1 polymer ?
#
loop_
_entity_poly.entity_id
_entity_poly.type
_entity_poly.pdbx_seq_one_letter_code
_entity_poly.pdbx_strand_id
1 'polypeptide(L)'
;ILPELLALIRLAQMLQPRQPRAQDLGTALLRHNDFDAKQLIYVVGNEQDYHFNVLKIILERLGFDWAEKIYHLSYRMVELPNGKMKSREGTVVDADDLIEEMIATAEAMSKEHGRNDDLPAEEAQKLYAMLALGALKYFILKVDPKRNMLFNPEESIDFNGNTGPFI
;
A
#
# COMPACT_ATOMS: atom_id res chain seq x y z
N ILE A 1 -28.78 18.22 -13.53
CA ILE A 1 -27.31 18.15 -13.34
C ILE A 1 -26.82 16.70 -13.29
N LEU A 2 -27.40 15.83 -12.45
CA LEU A 2 -26.94 14.44 -12.29
C LEU A 2 -27.15 13.56 -13.55
N PRO A 3 -28.31 13.60 -14.23
CA PRO A 3 -28.54 12.83 -15.46
C PRO A 3 -27.66 13.27 -16.62
N GLU A 4 -27.43 14.57 -16.76
CA GLU A 4 -26.59 15.16 -17.81
C GLU A 4 -25.12 14.80 -17.59
N LEU A 5 -24.65 14.80 -16.34
CA LEU A 5 -23.30 14.41 -15.98
C LEU A 5 -23.06 12.92 -16.21
N LEU A 6 -24.02 12.07 -15.83
CA LEU A 6 -23.95 10.63 -16.11
C LEU A 6 -23.94 10.34 -17.62
N ALA A 7 -24.69 11.14 -18.40
CA ALA A 7 -24.65 11.06 -19.87
C ALA A 7 -23.29 11.46 -20.41
N LEU A 8 -22.67 12.53 -19.90
CA LEU A 8 -21.33 12.98 -20.28
C LEU A 8 -20.24 11.94 -19.91
N ILE A 9 -20.35 11.36 -18.72
CA ILE A 9 -19.42 10.30 -18.27
C ILE A 9 -19.57 9.06 -19.17
N ARG A 10 -20.80 8.64 -19.48
CA ARG A 10 -21.05 7.53 -20.41
C ARG A 10 -20.55 7.83 -21.81
N LEU A 11 -20.77 9.05 -22.29
CA LEU A 11 -20.28 9.49 -23.60
C LEU A 11 -18.75 9.50 -23.64
N ALA A 12 -18.09 10.00 -22.59
CA ALA A 12 -16.63 9.98 -22.46
C ALA A 12 -16.08 8.55 -22.39
N GLN A 13 -16.78 7.63 -21.73
CA GLN A 13 -16.44 6.21 -21.69
C GLN A 13 -16.59 5.52 -23.06
N MET A 14 -17.64 5.88 -23.83
CA MET A 14 -17.87 5.33 -25.17
C MET A 14 -16.87 5.84 -26.20
N LEU A 15 -16.47 7.11 -26.09
CA LEU A 15 -15.55 7.75 -27.02
C LEU A 15 -14.08 7.38 -26.78
N GLN A 16 -13.73 6.99 -25.54
CA GLN A 16 -12.37 6.60 -25.19
C GLN A 16 -12.36 5.44 -24.16
N PRO A 17 -12.59 4.20 -24.58
CA PRO A 17 -12.71 3.04 -23.67
C PRO A 17 -11.44 2.70 -22.89
N ARG A 18 -10.35 3.45 -23.06
CA ARG A 18 -9.03 3.22 -22.42
C ARG A 18 -8.57 4.35 -21.52
N GLN A 19 -9.42 5.32 -21.18
CA GLN A 19 -9.02 6.38 -20.23
C GLN A 19 -9.58 6.11 -18.82
N PRO A 20 -8.72 5.71 -17.86
CA PRO A 20 -9.10 5.46 -16.47
C PRO A 20 -9.81 6.63 -15.79
N ARG A 21 -9.50 7.86 -16.23
CA ARG A 21 -9.97 9.11 -15.63
C ARG A 21 -11.50 9.28 -15.63
N ALA A 22 -12.17 8.83 -16.69
CA ALA A 22 -13.63 8.93 -16.77
C ALA A 22 -14.34 7.94 -15.82
N GLN A 23 -13.74 6.78 -15.61
CA GLN A 23 -14.24 5.79 -14.65
C GLN A 23 -14.11 6.27 -13.22
N ASP A 24 -13.01 6.94 -12.88
CA ASP A 24 -12.77 7.42 -11.51
C ASP A 24 -13.70 8.57 -11.13
N LEU A 25 -14.09 9.44 -12.10
CA LEU A 25 -15.14 10.44 -11.89
C LEU A 25 -16.46 9.78 -11.50
N GLY A 26 -16.90 8.79 -12.28
CA GLY A 26 -18.12 8.04 -12.02
C GLY A 26 -18.06 7.30 -10.68
N THR A 27 -16.93 6.68 -10.40
CA THR A 27 -16.71 5.94 -9.14
C THR A 27 -16.73 6.86 -7.92
N ALA A 28 -16.12 8.04 -8.01
CA ALA A 28 -16.13 9.03 -6.93
C ALA A 28 -17.55 9.50 -6.61
N LEU A 29 -18.36 9.78 -7.64
CA LEU A 29 -19.76 10.15 -7.50
C LEU A 29 -20.60 9.05 -6.86
N LEU A 30 -20.45 7.81 -7.33
CA LEU A 30 -21.18 6.66 -6.77
C LEU A 30 -20.81 6.46 -5.30
N ARG A 31 -19.52 6.46 -4.97
CA ARG A 31 -19.06 6.30 -3.58
C ARG A 31 -19.59 7.40 -2.66
N HIS A 32 -19.58 8.65 -3.12
CA HIS A 32 -20.14 9.75 -2.33
C HIS A 32 -21.62 9.55 -2.08
N ASN A 33 -22.40 9.20 -3.10
CA ASN A 33 -23.86 9.06 -3.00
C ASN A 33 -24.28 7.80 -2.22
N ASP A 34 -23.61 6.66 -2.45
CA ASP A 34 -24.00 5.38 -1.87
C ASP A 34 -23.62 5.26 -0.39
N PHE A 35 -22.54 5.93 0.03
CA PHE A 35 -22.00 5.80 1.39
C PHE A 35 -22.15 7.08 2.23
N ASP A 36 -22.70 8.16 1.70
CA ASP A 36 -22.72 9.48 2.36
C ASP A 36 -21.34 9.85 2.95
N ALA A 37 -20.32 9.55 2.18
CA ALA A 37 -18.94 9.63 2.64
C ALA A 37 -18.52 11.08 2.85
N LYS A 38 -18.12 11.42 4.07
CA LYS A 38 -17.63 12.76 4.42
C LYS A 38 -16.25 13.05 3.84
N GLN A 39 -15.49 12.02 3.53
CA GLN A 39 -14.15 12.09 2.93
C GLN A 39 -13.92 10.85 2.07
N LEU A 40 -13.30 11.02 0.90
CA LEU A 40 -12.87 9.95 0.03
C LEU A 40 -11.33 9.87 0.09
N ILE A 41 -10.82 8.78 0.64
CA ILE A 41 -9.37 8.54 0.74
C ILE A 41 -8.98 7.50 -0.30
N TYR A 42 -8.06 7.87 -1.19
CA TYR A 42 -7.47 6.99 -2.19
C TYR A 42 -6.05 6.61 -1.79
N VAL A 43 -5.85 5.36 -1.41
CA VAL A 43 -4.54 4.82 -1.03
C VAL A 43 -3.89 4.24 -2.28
N VAL A 44 -3.06 5.04 -2.95
CA VAL A 44 -2.47 4.69 -4.25
C VAL A 44 -1.05 5.24 -4.34
N GLY A 45 -0.18 4.57 -5.09
CA GLY A 45 1.20 5.00 -5.28
C GLY A 45 1.34 6.41 -5.90
N ASN A 46 2.45 7.04 -5.61
CA ASN A 46 2.76 8.42 -6.03
C ASN A 46 2.79 8.64 -7.55
N GLU A 47 2.87 7.58 -8.33
CA GLU A 47 2.78 7.66 -9.79
C GLU A 47 1.43 8.22 -10.25
N GLN A 48 0.40 8.15 -9.40
CA GLN A 48 -0.94 8.65 -9.64
C GLN A 48 -1.22 10.04 -9.06
N ASP A 49 -0.22 10.73 -8.49
CA ASP A 49 -0.39 12.07 -7.89
C ASP A 49 -1.06 13.05 -8.86
N TYR A 50 -0.57 13.10 -10.10
CA TYR A 50 -1.15 13.96 -11.13
C TYR A 50 -2.60 13.59 -11.46
N HIS A 51 -2.90 12.31 -11.52
CA HIS A 51 -4.25 11.80 -11.81
C HIS A 51 -5.26 12.26 -10.76
N PHE A 52 -4.97 12.07 -9.46
CA PHE A 52 -5.87 12.46 -8.38
C PHE A 52 -6.02 13.99 -8.24
N ASN A 53 -4.96 14.75 -8.51
CA ASN A 53 -5.04 16.21 -8.58
C ASN A 53 -6.00 16.66 -9.70
N VAL A 54 -5.91 16.06 -10.89
CA VAL A 54 -6.81 16.37 -12.01
C VAL A 54 -8.24 15.93 -11.71
N LEU A 55 -8.44 14.75 -11.10
CA LEU A 55 -9.75 14.25 -10.67
C LEU A 55 -10.44 15.27 -9.76
N LYS A 56 -9.72 15.76 -8.74
CA LYS A 56 -10.23 16.75 -7.81
C LYS A 56 -10.64 18.05 -8.53
N ILE A 57 -9.76 18.61 -9.36
CA ILE A 57 -10.03 19.82 -10.12
C ILE A 57 -11.26 19.68 -11.04
N ILE A 58 -11.42 18.54 -11.70
CA ILE A 58 -12.58 18.31 -12.58
C ILE A 58 -13.86 18.29 -11.76
N LEU A 59 -13.90 17.58 -10.63
CA LEU A 59 -15.07 17.53 -9.76
C LEU A 59 -15.43 18.90 -9.17
N GLU A 60 -14.44 19.70 -8.75
CA GLU A 60 -14.63 21.07 -8.31
C GLU A 60 -15.26 21.95 -9.41
N ARG A 61 -14.74 21.85 -10.65
CA ARG A 61 -15.29 22.60 -11.80
C ARG A 61 -16.69 22.14 -12.21
N LEU A 62 -17.05 20.91 -11.91
CA LEU A 62 -18.41 20.39 -12.10
C LEU A 62 -19.38 20.83 -10.99
N GLY A 63 -18.89 21.55 -9.99
CA GLY A 63 -19.70 22.12 -8.91
C GLY A 63 -19.94 21.17 -7.73
N PHE A 64 -19.11 20.13 -7.58
CA PHE A 64 -19.17 19.24 -6.42
C PHE A 64 -18.36 19.82 -5.26
N ASP A 65 -19.03 20.37 -4.26
CA ASP A 65 -18.44 20.98 -3.06
C ASP A 65 -17.66 19.98 -2.19
N TRP A 66 -18.03 18.70 -2.23
CA TRP A 66 -17.31 17.63 -1.54
C TRP A 66 -15.98 17.23 -2.22
N ALA A 67 -15.70 17.72 -3.41
CA ALA A 67 -14.44 17.42 -4.12
C ALA A 67 -13.19 17.83 -3.32
N GLU A 68 -13.29 18.89 -2.50
CA GLU A 68 -12.21 19.30 -1.59
C GLU A 68 -11.83 18.23 -0.57
N LYS A 69 -12.78 17.33 -0.24
CA LYS A 69 -12.60 16.25 0.74
C LYS A 69 -12.00 14.98 0.13
N ILE A 70 -11.66 15.01 -1.16
CA ILE A 70 -10.87 13.95 -1.79
C ILE A 70 -9.42 14.07 -1.32
N TYR A 71 -8.91 12.99 -0.77
CA TYR A 71 -7.54 12.90 -0.28
C TYR A 71 -6.81 11.73 -0.93
N HIS A 72 -5.71 12.02 -1.60
CA HIS A 72 -4.82 11.00 -2.11
C HIS A 72 -3.75 10.72 -1.04
N LEU A 73 -3.89 9.58 -0.35
CA LEU A 73 -2.85 9.04 0.52
C LEU A 73 -1.80 8.39 -0.37
N SER A 74 -0.93 9.25 -0.89
CA SER A 74 0.16 8.86 -1.79
C SER A 74 1.28 8.18 -1.01
N TYR A 75 1.77 7.06 -1.51
CA TYR A 75 2.94 6.39 -0.96
C TYR A 75 3.99 6.15 -2.04
N ARG A 76 5.25 6.13 -1.61
CA ARG A 76 6.38 5.81 -2.47
C ARG A 76 6.67 4.32 -2.50
N MET A 77 7.47 3.92 -3.47
CA MET A 77 7.82 2.51 -3.69
C MET A 77 8.72 1.98 -2.58
N VAL A 78 8.48 0.73 -2.22
CA VAL A 78 9.42 -0.10 -1.45
C VAL A 78 10.32 -0.80 -2.46
N GLU A 79 11.62 -0.63 -2.31
CA GLU A 79 12.65 -1.26 -3.16
C GLU A 79 13.33 -2.37 -2.36
N LEU A 80 13.73 -3.44 -3.01
CA LEU A 80 14.55 -4.50 -2.43
C LEU A 80 16.02 -4.30 -2.81
N PRO A 81 16.99 -4.85 -2.05
CA PRO A 81 18.42 -4.71 -2.34
C PRO A 81 18.81 -5.18 -3.75
N ASN A 82 18.11 -6.14 -4.31
CA ASN A 82 18.30 -6.71 -5.65
C ASN A 82 17.56 -5.96 -6.76
N GLY A 83 16.89 -4.84 -6.47
CA GLY A 83 16.31 -3.94 -7.47
C GLY A 83 14.86 -3.56 -7.24
N LYS A 84 14.33 -2.72 -8.15
CA LYS A 84 12.94 -2.26 -8.10
C LYS A 84 12.00 -3.39 -8.49
N MET A 85 10.95 -3.57 -7.71
CA MET A 85 9.83 -4.44 -8.10
C MET A 85 9.15 -3.86 -9.34
N LYS A 86 9.30 -4.51 -10.49
CA LYS A 86 8.61 -4.14 -11.73
C LYS A 86 7.77 -5.30 -12.20
N SER A 87 6.46 -5.15 -12.12
CA SER A 87 5.50 -6.19 -12.53
C SER A 87 5.63 -6.60 -14.01
N ARG A 88 6.15 -5.71 -14.87
CA ARG A 88 6.34 -6.00 -16.30
C ARG A 88 7.61 -6.81 -16.61
N GLU A 89 8.55 -6.90 -15.70
CA GLU A 89 9.84 -7.59 -15.87
C GLU A 89 9.93 -8.91 -15.07
N GLY A 90 8.82 -9.35 -14.45
CA GLY A 90 8.77 -10.60 -13.68
C GLY A 90 9.53 -10.57 -12.33
N THR A 91 9.96 -9.39 -11.88
CA THR A 91 10.64 -9.19 -10.59
C THR A 91 9.66 -8.67 -9.53
N VAL A 92 8.46 -9.26 -9.48
CA VAL A 92 7.50 -9.00 -8.41
C VAL A 92 7.79 -9.98 -7.30
N VAL A 93 8.04 -9.50 -6.10
CA VAL A 93 8.03 -10.31 -4.90
C VAL A 93 6.59 -10.35 -4.39
N ASP A 94 6.04 -11.53 -4.30
CA ASP A 94 4.73 -11.73 -3.70
C ASP A 94 4.79 -11.41 -2.21
N ALA A 95 3.71 -10.87 -1.66
CA ALA A 95 3.66 -10.53 -0.25
C ALA A 95 3.73 -11.78 0.64
N ASP A 96 3.16 -12.88 0.19
CA ASP A 96 3.18 -14.14 0.93
C ASP A 96 4.61 -14.72 0.92
N ASP A 97 5.31 -14.70 -0.22
CA ASP A 97 6.71 -15.12 -0.33
C ASP A 97 7.62 -14.28 0.58
N LEU A 98 7.39 -12.96 0.64
CA LEU A 98 8.13 -12.07 1.53
C LEU A 98 7.89 -12.41 3.01
N ILE A 99 6.66 -12.70 3.39
CA ILE A 99 6.32 -13.09 4.76
C ILE A 99 6.99 -14.42 5.13
N GLU A 100 6.99 -15.41 4.22
CA GLU A 100 7.65 -16.69 4.43
C GLU A 100 9.17 -16.51 4.59
N GLU A 101 9.81 -15.70 3.74
CA GLU A 101 11.23 -15.36 3.86
C GLU A 101 11.54 -14.68 5.21
N MET A 102 10.69 -13.76 5.65
CA MET A 102 10.82 -13.10 6.94
C MET A 102 10.70 -14.07 8.12
N ILE A 103 9.78 -15.05 8.05
CA ILE A 103 9.62 -16.08 9.07
C ILE A 103 10.87 -16.97 9.14
N ALA A 104 11.38 -17.40 7.99
CA ALA A 104 12.59 -18.20 7.92
C ALA A 104 13.82 -17.45 8.48
N THR A 105 13.92 -16.15 8.18
CA THR A 105 14.97 -15.28 8.72
C THR A 105 14.86 -15.14 10.25
N ALA A 106 13.67 -14.95 10.77
CA ALA A 106 13.41 -14.87 12.22
C ALA A 106 13.76 -16.17 12.93
N GLU A 107 13.44 -17.31 12.32
CA GLU A 107 13.82 -18.64 12.83
C GLU A 107 15.34 -18.80 12.88
N ALA A 108 16.04 -18.49 11.79
CA ALA A 108 17.48 -18.61 11.68
C ALA A 108 18.19 -17.76 12.74
N MET A 109 17.81 -16.48 12.87
CA MET A 109 18.39 -15.57 13.84
C MET A 109 18.09 -15.98 15.28
N SER A 110 16.88 -16.46 15.57
CA SER A 110 16.53 -16.96 16.91
C SER A 110 17.38 -18.15 17.33
N LYS A 111 17.63 -19.09 16.41
CA LYS A 111 18.52 -20.25 16.63
C LYS A 111 19.98 -19.84 16.82
N GLU A 112 20.47 -18.90 16.02
CA GLU A 112 21.84 -18.40 16.13
C GLU A 112 22.11 -17.77 17.50
N HIS A 113 21.13 -17.09 18.07
CA HIS A 113 21.22 -16.47 19.40
C HIS A 113 20.90 -17.44 20.56
N GLY A 114 20.68 -18.74 20.29
CA GLY A 114 20.33 -19.75 21.30
C GLY A 114 19.06 -19.42 22.06
N ARG A 115 18.16 -18.68 21.44
CA ARG A 115 16.86 -18.30 22.01
C ARG A 115 15.80 -19.30 21.56
N ASN A 116 14.96 -19.72 22.51
CA ASN A 116 13.79 -20.55 22.24
C ASN A 116 14.09 -22.04 21.95
N ASP A 117 15.28 -22.56 22.25
CA ASP A 117 15.63 -23.98 22.05
C ASP A 117 14.76 -24.92 22.92
N ASP A 118 14.17 -24.39 24.01
CA ASP A 118 13.31 -25.16 24.93
C ASP A 118 11.82 -25.11 24.57
N LEU A 119 11.43 -24.36 23.51
CA LEU A 119 10.03 -24.24 23.14
C LEU A 119 9.54 -25.42 22.28
N PRO A 120 8.29 -25.87 22.48
CA PRO A 120 7.65 -26.80 21.56
C PRO A 120 7.63 -26.23 20.14
N ALA A 121 7.83 -27.08 19.13
CA ALA A 121 7.96 -26.65 17.74
C ALA A 121 6.79 -25.78 17.24
N GLU A 122 5.57 -26.08 17.67
CA GLU A 122 4.39 -25.30 17.29
C GLU A 122 4.40 -23.88 17.91
N GLU A 123 4.85 -23.74 19.15
CA GLU A 123 4.98 -22.47 19.82
C GLU A 123 6.12 -21.62 19.23
N ALA A 124 7.25 -22.28 18.92
CA ALA A 124 8.37 -21.64 18.25
C ALA A 124 7.97 -21.06 16.87
N GLN A 125 7.22 -21.80 16.07
CA GLN A 125 6.72 -21.33 14.77
C GLN A 125 5.78 -20.12 14.91
N LYS A 126 4.87 -20.13 15.89
CA LYS A 126 4.02 -18.98 16.18
C LYS A 126 4.83 -17.76 16.59
N LEU A 127 5.86 -17.96 17.39
CA LEU A 127 6.75 -16.89 17.81
C LEU A 127 7.52 -16.29 16.63
N TYR A 128 8.09 -17.13 15.75
CA TYR A 128 8.80 -16.65 14.56
C TYR A 128 7.88 -15.86 13.63
N ALA A 129 6.65 -16.31 13.43
CA ALA A 129 5.66 -15.58 12.66
C ALA A 129 5.30 -14.22 13.29
N MET A 130 5.15 -14.15 14.61
CA MET A 130 4.90 -12.88 15.30
C MET A 130 6.08 -11.92 15.18
N LEU A 131 7.30 -12.40 15.36
CA LEU A 131 8.53 -11.60 15.21
C LEU A 131 8.68 -11.08 13.78
N ALA A 132 8.50 -11.95 12.79
CA ALA A 132 8.60 -11.61 11.38
C ALA A 132 7.58 -10.55 10.96
N LEU A 133 6.30 -10.74 11.29
CA LEU A 133 5.25 -9.78 10.98
C LEU A 133 5.38 -8.48 11.75
N GLY A 134 5.82 -8.53 13.01
CA GLY A 134 6.11 -7.35 13.81
C GLY A 134 7.24 -6.54 13.22
N ALA A 135 8.35 -7.20 12.84
CA ALA A 135 9.50 -6.58 12.21
C ALA A 135 9.13 -5.93 10.85
N LEU A 136 8.43 -6.66 10.00
CA LEU A 136 7.99 -6.17 8.70
C LEU A 136 7.11 -4.92 8.83
N LYS A 137 6.07 -4.99 9.66
CA LYS A 137 5.15 -3.87 9.89
C LYS A 137 5.85 -2.65 10.46
N TYR A 138 6.68 -2.86 11.47
CA TYR A 138 7.42 -1.77 12.09
C TYR A 138 8.38 -1.11 11.10
N PHE A 139 9.14 -1.90 10.35
CA PHE A 139 10.11 -1.40 9.38
C PHE A 139 9.44 -0.55 8.30
N ILE A 140 8.29 -1.00 7.78
CA ILE A 140 7.53 -0.26 6.79
C ILE A 140 6.93 1.03 7.39
N LEU A 141 6.37 0.96 8.59
CA LEU A 141 5.66 2.08 9.20
C LEU A 141 6.57 3.15 9.81
N LYS A 142 7.83 2.81 10.16
CA LYS A 142 8.78 3.80 10.70
C LYS A 142 9.26 4.83 9.67
N VAL A 143 9.08 4.57 8.38
CA VAL A 143 9.48 5.47 7.30
C VAL A 143 8.28 6.28 6.84
N ASP A 144 8.48 7.58 6.62
CA ASP A 144 7.47 8.46 6.04
C ASP A 144 7.02 7.87 4.67
N PRO A 145 5.72 7.63 4.46
CA PRO A 145 5.22 7.06 3.20
C PRO A 145 5.57 7.89 1.96
N LYS A 146 5.93 9.16 2.12
CA LYS A 146 6.39 10.04 1.04
C LYS A 146 7.86 9.86 0.67
N ARG A 147 8.59 8.96 1.34
CA ARG A 147 9.98 8.65 1.03
C ARG A 147 10.10 7.28 0.41
N ASN A 148 11.01 7.13 -0.54
CA ASN A 148 11.40 5.80 -1.03
C ASN A 148 12.07 5.04 0.11
N MET A 149 11.80 3.75 0.18
CA MET A 149 12.33 2.85 1.19
C MET A 149 13.08 1.71 0.49
N LEU A 150 14.26 1.41 0.99
CA LEU A 150 14.94 0.15 0.72
C LEU A 150 14.60 -0.81 1.87
N PHE A 151 13.95 -1.91 1.56
CA PHE A 151 13.60 -2.93 2.53
C PHE A 151 14.65 -4.05 2.50
N ASN A 152 15.27 -4.33 3.65
CA ASN A 152 16.18 -5.43 3.85
C ASN A 152 15.61 -6.35 4.94
N PRO A 153 15.26 -7.63 4.64
CA PRO A 153 14.72 -8.57 5.61
C PRO A 153 15.62 -8.73 6.85
N GLU A 154 16.92 -8.94 6.65
CA GLU A 154 17.88 -9.16 7.75
C GLU A 154 17.95 -7.95 8.70
N GLU A 155 18.07 -6.75 8.17
CA GLU A 155 18.11 -5.52 8.97
C GLU A 155 16.80 -5.24 9.70
N SER A 156 15.68 -5.73 9.19
CA SER A 156 14.36 -5.51 9.80
C SER A 156 14.12 -6.35 11.04
N ILE A 157 14.78 -7.50 11.14
CA ILE A 157 14.65 -8.47 12.25
C ILE A 157 15.78 -8.36 13.29
N ASP A 158 16.78 -7.51 13.05
CA ASP A 158 17.89 -7.33 14.00
C ASP A 158 17.37 -7.03 15.43
N PHE A 159 17.86 -7.78 16.41
CA PHE A 159 17.53 -7.60 17.83
C PHE A 159 18.31 -6.46 18.48
N ASN A 160 19.27 -5.84 17.81
CA ASN A 160 20.17 -4.84 18.33
C ASN A 160 19.92 -3.46 17.69
N GLY A 161 18.71 -2.96 17.69
CA GLY A 161 18.50 -1.65 17.08
C GLY A 161 17.05 -1.17 17.08
N ASN A 162 16.78 -0.20 16.25
CA ASN A 162 15.44 0.36 16.09
C ASN A 162 14.60 -0.53 15.16
N THR A 163 14.25 -1.71 15.66
CA THR A 163 13.56 -2.78 14.92
C THR A 163 12.35 -3.26 15.70
N GLY A 164 11.42 -3.96 15.03
CA GLY A 164 10.23 -4.51 15.66
C GLY A 164 10.54 -5.47 16.81
N PRO A 165 11.46 -6.45 16.65
CA PRO A 165 11.83 -7.38 17.71
C PRO A 165 12.50 -6.75 18.94
N PHE A 166 13.07 -5.57 18.80
CA PHE A 166 13.70 -4.85 19.91
C PHE A 166 12.67 -4.12 20.79
N ILE A 167 11.56 -3.69 20.22
CA ILE A 167 10.47 -2.95 20.91
C ILE A 167 9.52 -3.91 21.60
#